data_8909e4e66db9125c2a99155efe779234
#
_entry.id   8909e4e66db9125c2a99155efe779234
#
_cell.length_a   1.000
_cell.length_b   1.000
_cell.length_c   1.000
_cell.angle_alpha   90.00
_cell.angle_beta   90.00
_cell.angle_gamma   90.00
#
_symmetry.space_group_name_H-M   'P 1'
#
loop_
_entity.id
_entity.type
_entity.pdbx_description
1 polymer ?
#
loop_
_entity_poly.entity_id
_entity_poly.type
_entity_poly.pdbx_seq_one_letter_code
_entity_poly.pdbx_strand_id
1 'polypeptide(L)'
;MKASLRLTLSGFMLIAVTYGLARFAWGMMMPQVAQQISLSPRASGMLAACSYLAYCLATPGATLLLARWGVRSTAMLAALTAMLGLLLLAAAGSTWLIAGGLFIAGLGAGLASPALASAVSRQIDASRQTAANTFINAGTGAGIIVSVPIFMLVPGGWRAACCCFAVLALISLLLARYCLPAGRADPQRSPVGWRDRLHNHALQRVIIIAFLSGVASAAWWCFGPDILRQHSHLNEGQASMLWLVSGAAGILGALTGPLARCIGMRQVYWLAQLAMAVPLLLLAVLTHFSYWLVPAAALCGAGYVTLSGILLVAGAAATPQNAASGVAAAFLTLAIGQIGGAILFAQLYSSSAVTALLLFAAIPFALLFLVPANPPQRADA
;
A
#
# COMPACT_ATOMS: atom_id res chain seq x y z
N MET A 1 16.04 -22.57 10.95
CA MET A 1 16.68 -21.37 10.36
C MET A 1 16.49 -21.25 8.86
N LYS A 2 16.88 -22.28 8.04
CA LYS A 2 16.75 -22.22 6.56
C LYS A 2 15.29 -22.08 6.05
N ALA A 3 14.31 -22.75 6.67
CA ALA A 3 12.89 -22.68 6.25
C ALA A 3 12.26 -21.29 6.53
N SER A 4 12.52 -20.72 7.69
CA SER A 4 12.06 -19.38 8.05
C SER A 4 12.63 -18.31 7.11
N LEU A 5 13.91 -18.38 6.75
CA LEU A 5 14.54 -17.46 5.80
C LEU A 5 13.93 -17.57 4.40
N ARG A 6 13.69 -18.80 3.92
CA ARG A 6 13.03 -19.02 2.61
C ARG A 6 11.63 -18.44 2.56
N LEU A 7 10.85 -18.62 3.63
CA LEU A 7 9.52 -18.05 3.75
C LEU A 7 9.58 -16.51 3.72
N THR A 8 10.45 -15.90 4.52
CA THR A 8 10.56 -14.45 4.62
C THR A 8 11.02 -13.81 3.31
N LEU A 9 12.00 -14.39 2.62
CA LEU A 9 12.47 -13.90 1.31
C LEU A 9 11.40 -14.07 0.22
N SER A 10 10.73 -15.23 0.18
CA SER A 10 9.63 -15.46 -0.77
C SER A 10 8.46 -14.51 -0.49
N GLY A 11 8.14 -14.26 0.78
CA GLY A 11 7.12 -13.31 1.19
C GLY A 11 7.48 -11.86 0.83
N PHE A 12 8.74 -11.47 1.05
CA PHE A 12 9.26 -10.16 0.64
C PHE A 12 9.09 -9.94 -0.87
N MET A 13 9.50 -10.92 -1.69
CA MET A 13 9.36 -10.84 -3.14
C MET A 13 7.88 -10.78 -3.56
N LEU A 14 7.00 -11.55 -2.91
CA LEU A 14 5.56 -11.53 -3.21
C LEU A 14 4.94 -10.17 -2.90
N ILE A 15 5.29 -9.53 -1.79
CA ILE A 15 4.84 -8.18 -1.45
C ILE A 15 5.45 -7.14 -2.39
N ALA A 16 6.74 -7.27 -2.75
CA ALA A 16 7.37 -6.37 -3.71
C ALA A 16 6.63 -6.36 -5.05
N VAL A 17 6.23 -7.53 -5.54
CA VAL A 17 5.48 -7.68 -6.78
C VAL A 17 4.04 -7.17 -6.65
N THR A 18 3.28 -7.67 -5.67
CA THR A 18 1.84 -7.42 -5.59
C THR A 18 1.51 -5.99 -5.14
N TYR A 19 2.31 -5.40 -4.26
CA TYR A 19 2.13 -4.01 -3.80
C TYR A 19 3.01 -3.03 -4.57
N GLY A 20 4.32 -3.27 -4.65
CA GLY A 20 5.25 -2.33 -5.24
C GLY A 20 5.07 -2.20 -6.74
N LEU A 21 5.13 -3.31 -7.48
CA LEU A 21 5.10 -3.32 -8.94
C LEU A 21 3.68 -3.29 -9.52
N ALA A 22 2.78 -4.14 -9.02
CA ALA A 22 1.45 -4.30 -9.61
C ALA A 22 0.44 -3.22 -9.14
N ARG A 23 0.69 -2.55 -8.03
CA ARG A 23 -0.23 -1.55 -7.48
C ARG A 23 0.35 -0.15 -7.45
N PHE A 24 1.49 0.06 -6.78
CA PHE A 24 2.03 1.41 -6.60
C PHE A 24 2.80 1.94 -7.82
N ALA A 25 3.41 1.09 -8.65
CA ALA A 25 4.06 1.54 -9.89
C ALA A 25 3.08 2.18 -10.89
N TRP A 26 1.77 1.94 -10.75
CA TRP A 26 0.74 2.61 -11.56
C TRP A 26 0.85 4.13 -11.48
N GLY A 27 1.04 4.71 -10.30
CA GLY A 27 1.18 6.16 -10.14
C GLY A 27 2.32 6.75 -11.00
N MET A 28 3.42 6.00 -11.15
CA MET A 28 4.56 6.40 -12.00
C MET A 28 4.25 6.26 -13.50
N MET A 29 3.53 5.21 -13.90
CA MET A 29 3.21 4.92 -15.30
C MET A 29 2.06 5.80 -15.84
N MET A 30 1.15 6.24 -14.99
CA MET A 30 -0.07 6.95 -15.36
C MET A 30 0.17 8.15 -16.28
N PRO A 31 1.18 9.03 -16.07
CA PRO A 31 1.43 10.15 -16.96
C PRO A 31 1.78 9.73 -18.40
N GLN A 32 2.54 8.63 -18.61
CA GLN A 32 2.82 8.11 -19.96
C GLN A 32 1.58 7.48 -20.59
N VAL A 33 0.78 6.76 -19.78
CA VAL A 33 -0.47 6.17 -20.25
C VAL A 33 -1.45 7.25 -20.71
N ALA A 34 -1.57 8.34 -19.94
CA ALA A 34 -2.46 9.45 -20.27
C ALA A 34 -2.05 10.20 -21.56
N GLN A 35 -0.78 10.16 -21.96
CA GLN A 35 -0.30 10.71 -23.23
C GLN A 35 -0.69 9.84 -24.43
N GLN A 36 -0.81 8.53 -24.26
CA GLN A 36 -1.10 7.58 -25.33
C GLN A 36 -2.60 7.23 -25.44
N ILE A 37 -3.30 7.27 -24.32
CA ILE A 37 -4.72 6.97 -24.23
C ILE A 37 -5.40 8.16 -23.56
N SER A 38 -6.28 8.85 -24.30
CA SER A 38 -6.98 10.03 -23.79
C SER A 38 -7.78 9.68 -22.54
N LEU A 39 -7.34 10.14 -21.37
CA LEU A 39 -7.99 9.92 -20.10
C LEU A 39 -8.63 11.22 -19.61
N SER A 40 -9.93 11.19 -19.33
CA SER A 40 -10.54 12.27 -18.56
C SER A 40 -10.05 12.23 -17.09
N PRO A 41 -10.07 13.36 -16.36
CA PRO A 41 -9.71 13.38 -14.94
C PRO A 41 -10.51 12.35 -14.12
N ARG A 42 -11.80 12.22 -14.43
CA ARG A 42 -12.67 11.21 -13.80
C ARG A 42 -12.20 9.78 -14.10
N ALA A 43 -11.83 9.49 -15.34
CA ALA A 43 -11.31 8.18 -15.72
C ALA A 43 -9.99 7.88 -15.00
N SER A 44 -9.06 8.84 -14.89
CA SER A 44 -7.80 8.68 -14.16
C SER A 44 -8.03 8.32 -12.69
N GLY A 45 -8.96 9.01 -12.02
CA GLY A 45 -9.35 8.70 -10.64
C GLY A 45 -9.98 7.31 -10.49
N MET A 46 -10.87 6.92 -11.40
CA MET A 46 -11.48 5.59 -11.40
C MET A 46 -10.45 4.48 -11.67
N LEU A 47 -9.54 4.67 -12.59
CA LEU A 47 -8.46 3.73 -12.87
C LEU A 47 -7.54 3.55 -11.65
N ALA A 48 -7.14 4.64 -11.01
CA ALA A 48 -6.37 4.58 -9.77
C ALA A 48 -7.12 3.82 -8.66
N ALA A 49 -8.45 3.98 -8.57
CA ALA A 49 -9.29 3.30 -7.60
C ALA A 49 -9.47 1.79 -7.87
N CYS A 50 -9.31 1.31 -9.13
CA CYS A 50 -9.57 -0.09 -9.50
C CYS A 50 -8.75 -1.11 -8.68
N SER A 51 -7.46 -0.85 -8.49
CA SER A 51 -6.60 -1.77 -7.74
C SER A 51 -6.95 -1.81 -6.25
N TYR A 52 -7.41 -0.70 -5.67
CA TYR A 52 -7.87 -0.64 -4.28
C TYR A 52 -9.20 -1.35 -4.11
N LEU A 53 -10.12 -1.20 -5.07
CA LEU A 53 -11.39 -1.92 -5.08
C LEU A 53 -11.16 -3.43 -5.13
N ALA A 54 -10.31 -3.89 -6.04
CA ALA A 54 -9.93 -5.29 -6.14
C ALA A 54 -9.32 -5.83 -4.85
N TYR A 55 -8.44 -5.05 -4.20
CA TYR A 55 -7.89 -5.36 -2.89
C TYR A 55 -8.99 -5.55 -1.84
N CYS A 56 -9.94 -4.63 -1.78
CA CYS A 56 -11.07 -4.69 -0.83
C CYS A 56 -11.95 -5.93 -1.04
N LEU A 57 -12.13 -6.37 -2.27
CA LEU A 57 -12.91 -7.57 -2.60
C LEU A 57 -12.10 -8.85 -2.33
N ALA A 58 -10.82 -8.87 -2.63
CA ALA A 58 -9.97 -10.04 -2.48
C ALA A 58 -9.62 -10.35 -1.02
N THR A 59 -9.45 -9.33 -0.17
CA THR A 59 -9.03 -9.51 1.22
C THR A 59 -9.98 -10.38 2.06
N PRO A 60 -11.31 -10.18 2.03
CA PRO A 60 -12.25 -11.10 2.70
C PRO A 60 -12.23 -12.50 2.07
N GLY A 61 -12.13 -12.59 0.74
CA GLY A 61 -12.05 -13.85 0.01
C GLY A 61 -10.79 -14.67 0.34
N ALA A 62 -9.70 -14.01 0.72
CA ALA A 62 -8.46 -14.68 1.06
C ALA A 62 -8.63 -15.65 2.24
N THR A 63 -9.46 -15.34 3.23
CA THR A 63 -9.71 -16.22 4.38
C THR A 63 -10.38 -17.54 3.95
N LEU A 64 -11.31 -17.48 3.03
CA LEU A 64 -11.98 -18.65 2.46
C LEU A 64 -11.00 -19.50 1.62
N LEU A 65 -10.16 -18.85 0.82
CA LEU A 65 -9.15 -19.52 0.01
C LEU A 65 -8.09 -20.18 0.88
N LEU A 66 -7.66 -19.55 1.97
CA LEU A 66 -6.72 -20.10 2.94
C LEU A 66 -7.26 -21.34 3.62
N ALA A 67 -8.53 -21.33 4.02
CA ALA A 67 -9.18 -22.48 4.62
C ALA A 67 -9.35 -23.64 3.62
N ARG A 68 -9.65 -23.34 2.36
CA ARG A 68 -9.94 -24.36 1.35
C ARG A 68 -8.70 -24.89 0.64
N TRP A 69 -7.79 -24.00 0.23
CA TRP A 69 -6.64 -24.31 -0.63
C TRP A 69 -5.28 -24.18 0.07
N GLY A 70 -5.27 -23.50 1.21
CA GLY A 70 -4.07 -23.30 2.02
C GLY A 70 -3.19 -22.14 1.57
N VAL A 71 -2.12 -21.92 2.34
CA VAL A 71 -1.22 -20.77 2.21
C VAL A 71 -0.53 -20.72 0.84
N ARG A 72 0.10 -21.83 0.44
CA ARG A 72 0.86 -21.90 -0.83
C ARG A 72 -0.01 -21.56 -2.03
N SER A 73 -1.17 -22.18 -2.15
CA SER A 73 -2.07 -21.97 -3.29
C SER A 73 -2.63 -20.55 -3.34
N THR A 74 -2.96 -19.97 -2.18
CA THR A 74 -3.42 -18.58 -2.10
C THR A 74 -2.32 -17.59 -2.48
N ALA A 75 -1.07 -17.81 -2.03
CA ALA A 75 0.07 -16.99 -2.40
C ALA A 75 0.43 -17.12 -3.90
N MET A 76 0.34 -18.33 -4.45
CA MET A 76 0.52 -18.56 -5.91
C MET A 76 -0.57 -17.83 -6.71
N LEU A 77 -1.83 -17.88 -6.26
CA LEU A 77 -2.92 -17.14 -6.89
C LEU A 77 -2.70 -15.63 -6.83
N ALA A 78 -2.15 -15.11 -5.71
CA ALA A 78 -1.78 -13.70 -5.60
C ALA A 78 -0.71 -13.29 -6.63
N ALA A 79 0.35 -14.10 -6.80
CA ALA A 79 1.37 -13.84 -7.80
C ALA A 79 0.83 -13.98 -9.23
N LEU A 80 -0.02 -14.97 -9.47
CA LEU A 80 -0.66 -15.21 -10.78
C LEU A 80 -1.56 -14.05 -11.19
N THR A 81 -2.41 -13.55 -10.30
CA THR A 81 -3.28 -12.40 -10.60
C THR A 81 -2.45 -11.13 -10.83
N ALA A 82 -1.38 -10.90 -10.07
CA ALA A 82 -0.46 -9.81 -10.34
C ALA A 82 0.18 -9.94 -11.74
N MET A 83 0.68 -11.12 -12.10
CA MET A 83 1.25 -11.40 -13.43
C MET A 83 0.26 -11.16 -14.56
N LEU A 84 -0.94 -11.75 -14.46
CA LEU A 84 -1.96 -11.62 -15.52
C LEU A 84 -2.45 -10.17 -15.66
N GLY A 85 -2.63 -9.45 -14.54
CA GLY A 85 -3.00 -8.04 -14.57
C GLY A 85 -1.93 -7.17 -15.23
N LEU A 86 -0.64 -7.42 -14.94
CA LEU A 86 0.48 -6.71 -15.57
C LEU A 86 0.60 -7.02 -17.06
N LEU A 87 0.39 -8.27 -17.48
CA LEU A 87 0.36 -8.64 -18.91
C LEU A 87 -0.83 -7.98 -19.63
N LEU A 88 -2.00 -7.93 -18.99
CA LEU A 88 -3.16 -7.25 -19.55
C LEU A 88 -2.90 -5.73 -19.67
N LEU A 89 -2.24 -5.13 -18.69
CA LEU A 89 -1.78 -3.73 -18.81
C LEU A 89 -0.83 -3.57 -19.98
N ALA A 90 0.20 -4.40 -20.12
CA ALA A 90 1.15 -4.32 -21.23
C ALA A 90 0.46 -4.38 -22.61
N ALA A 91 -0.59 -5.17 -22.75
CA ALA A 91 -1.38 -5.32 -23.98
C ALA A 91 -2.49 -4.26 -24.13
N ALA A 92 -2.71 -3.39 -23.12
CA ALA A 92 -3.86 -2.50 -23.11
C ALA A 92 -3.81 -1.42 -24.19
N GLY A 93 -4.85 -1.35 -25.01
CA GLY A 93 -5.09 -0.30 -26.00
C GLY A 93 -6.31 0.57 -25.68
N SER A 94 -7.01 0.32 -24.57
CA SER A 94 -8.20 1.06 -24.17
C SER A 94 -8.29 1.24 -22.66
N THR A 95 -9.04 2.26 -22.23
CA THR A 95 -9.29 2.53 -20.79
C THR A 95 -9.90 1.33 -20.07
N TRP A 96 -10.77 0.56 -20.72
CA TRP A 96 -11.40 -0.62 -20.13
C TRP A 96 -10.41 -1.78 -19.89
N LEU A 97 -9.48 -1.99 -20.81
CA LEU A 97 -8.43 -3.00 -20.63
C LEU A 97 -7.46 -2.59 -19.52
N ILE A 98 -7.15 -1.28 -19.40
CA ILE A 98 -6.36 -0.76 -18.27
C ILE A 98 -7.10 -1.00 -16.95
N ALA A 99 -8.39 -0.67 -16.87
CA ALA A 99 -9.21 -0.91 -15.67
C ALA A 99 -9.22 -2.40 -15.28
N GLY A 100 -9.42 -3.30 -16.25
CA GLY A 100 -9.36 -4.74 -16.04
C GLY A 100 -7.99 -5.22 -15.57
N GLY A 101 -6.90 -4.70 -16.16
CA GLY A 101 -5.53 -5.02 -15.77
C GLY A 101 -5.23 -4.59 -14.33
N LEU A 102 -5.57 -3.35 -13.98
CA LEU A 102 -5.42 -2.82 -12.62
C LEU A 102 -6.26 -3.57 -11.59
N PHE A 103 -7.48 -3.94 -11.96
CA PHE A 103 -8.36 -4.73 -11.10
C PHE A 103 -7.77 -6.13 -10.84
N ILE A 104 -7.41 -6.87 -11.89
CA ILE A 104 -6.82 -8.20 -11.75
C ILE A 104 -5.50 -8.16 -10.97
N ALA A 105 -4.63 -7.17 -11.25
CA ALA A 105 -3.38 -6.99 -10.52
C ALA A 105 -3.63 -6.67 -9.03
N GLY A 106 -4.65 -5.85 -8.74
CA GLY A 106 -5.02 -5.47 -7.38
C GLY A 106 -5.52 -6.63 -6.51
N LEU A 107 -6.14 -7.67 -7.11
CA LEU A 107 -6.52 -8.89 -6.39
C LEU A 107 -5.30 -9.54 -5.70
N GLY A 108 -4.14 -9.51 -6.36
CA GLY A 108 -2.91 -10.07 -5.83
C GLY A 108 -2.51 -9.50 -4.48
N ALA A 109 -2.60 -8.18 -4.32
CA ALA A 109 -2.28 -7.52 -3.05
C ALA A 109 -3.23 -7.94 -1.92
N GLY A 110 -4.53 -8.06 -2.21
CA GLY A 110 -5.54 -8.49 -1.24
C GLY A 110 -5.38 -9.94 -0.78
N LEU A 111 -4.85 -10.80 -1.64
CA LEU A 111 -4.59 -12.22 -1.34
C LEU A 111 -3.25 -12.43 -0.63
N ALA A 112 -2.21 -11.65 -0.98
CA ALA A 112 -0.83 -11.86 -0.52
C ALA A 112 -0.70 -11.66 1.00
N SER A 113 -1.18 -10.54 1.54
CA SER A 113 -0.99 -10.19 2.95
C SER A 113 -1.60 -11.20 3.91
N PRO A 114 -2.87 -11.64 3.78
CA PRO A 114 -3.43 -12.67 4.65
C PRO A 114 -2.71 -14.03 4.52
N ALA A 115 -2.29 -14.40 3.29
CA ALA A 115 -1.56 -15.63 3.06
C ALA A 115 -0.21 -15.64 3.78
N LEU A 116 0.55 -14.56 3.68
CA LEU A 116 1.85 -14.44 4.33
C LEU A 116 1.75 -14.33 5.84
N ALA A 117 0.76 -13.57 6.36
CA ALA A 117 0.50 -13.50 7.80
C ALA A 117 0.19 -14.89 8.38
N SER A 118 -0.62 -15.68 7.68
CA SER A 118 -0.91 -17.08 8.06
C SER A 118 0.34 -17.97 7.97
N ALA A 119 1.21 -17.79 6.97
CA ALA A 119 2.46 -18.54 6.87
C ALA A 119 3.42 -18.22 8.02
N VAL A 120 3.58 -16.94 8.34
CA VAL A 120 4.45 -16.46 9.42
C VAL A 120 3.97 -16.98 10.78
N SER A 121 2.68 -16.87 11.07
CA SER A 121 2.12 -17.32 12.37
C SER A 121 2.29 -18.82 12.62
N ARG A 122 2.42 -19.62 11.56
CA ARG A 122 2.54 -21.09 11.65
C ARG A 122 3.98 -21.60 11.66
N GLN A 123 4.92 -20.88 11.04
CA GLN A 123 6.29 -21.37 10.82
C GLN A 123 7.36 -20.56 11.55
N ILE A 124 7.01 -19.43 12.12
CA ILE A 124 7.96 -18.55 12.82
C ILE A 124 7.56 -18.42 14.28
N ASP A 125 8.55 -18.57 15.15
CA ASP A 125 8.36 -18.41 16.60
C ASP A 125 7.74 -17.04 16.91
N ALA A 126 6.81 -17.00 17.90
CA ALA A 126 6.05 -15.80 18.26
C ALA A 126 6.94 -14.56 18.49
N SER A 127 8.11 -14.75 19.11
CA SER A 127 9.10 -13.67 19.35
C SER A 127 9.69 -13.05 18.07
N ARG A 128 9.66 -13.77 16.94
CA ARG A 128 10.24 -13.35 15.66
C ARG A 128 9.20 -12.97 14.61
N GLN A 129 7.92 -13.24 14.84
CA GLN A 129 6.85 -12.99 13.87
C GLN A 129 6.74 -11.51 13.48
N THR A 130 6.85 -10.60 14.44
CA THR A 130 6.82 -9.16 14.18
C THR A 130 7.95 -8.74 13.24
N ALA A 131 9.18 -9.18 13.50
CA ALA A 131 10.33 -8.87 12.65
C ALA A 131 10.17 -9.46 11.25
N ALA A 132 9.68 -10.69 11.14
CA ALA A 132 9.43 -11.34 9.85
C ALA A 132 8.36 -10.59 9.03
N ASN A 133 7.23 -10.23 9.63
CA ASN A 133 6.17 -9.47 8.97
C ASN A 133 6.66 -8.08 8.53
N THR A 134 7.43 -7.40 9.37
CA THR A 134 8.03 -6.10 9.04
C THR A 134 8.97 -6.21 7.84
N PHE A 135 9.85 -7.22 7.84
CA PHE A 135 10.74 -7.47 6.71
C PHE A 135 9.96 -7.78 5.42
N ILE A 136 8.96 -8.65 5.50
CA ILE A 136 8.09 -8.99 4.36
C ILE A 136 7.41 -7.72 3.80
N ASN A 137 6.86 -6.86 4.67
CA ASN A 137 6.19 -5.63 4.25
C ASN A 137 7.14 -4.58 3.66
N ALA A 138 8.42 -4.57 4.04
CA ALA A 138 9.44 -3.72 3.40
C ALA A 138 9.61 -4.04 1.91
N GLY A 139 9.18 -5.21 1.46
CA GLY A 139 9.06 -5.56 0.04
C GLY A 139 8.28 -4.52 -0.77
N THR A 140 7.27 -3.86 -0.20
CA THR A 140 6.54 -2.78 -0.89
C THR A 140 7.49 -1.69 -1.38
N GLY A 141 8.34 -1.16 -0.49
CA GLY A 141 9.34 -0.14 -0.84
C GLY A 141 10.36 -0.66 -1.85
N ALA A 142 10.82 -1.91 -1.68
CA ALA A 142 11.74 -2.54 -2.62
C ALA A 142 11.14 -2.66 -4.02
N GLY A 143 9.86 -3.02 -4.15
CA GLY A 143 9.16 -3.06 -5.42
C GLY A 143 9.08 -1.68 -6.08
N ILE A 144 8.80 -0.62 -5.31
CA ILE A 144 8.81 0.75 -5.82
C ILE A 144 10.22 1.15 -6.28
N ILE A 145 11.27 0.83 -5.51
CA ILE A 145 12.65 1.10 -5.88
C ILE A 145 13.01 0.42 -7.20
N VAL A 146 12.66 -0.87 -7.34
CA VAL A 146 12.95 -1.66 -8.55
C VAL A 146 12.13 -1.18 -9.76
N SER A 147 10.92 -0.65 -9.54
CA SER A 147 10.07 -0.18 -10.63
C SER A 147 10.69 0.98 -11.41
N VAL A 148 11.41 1.88 -10.72
CA VAL A 148 11.96 3.09 -11.34
C VAL A 148 13.04 2.79 -12.40
N PRO A 149 14.13 2.06 -12.09
CA PRO A 149 15.13 1.75 -13.10
C PRO A 149 14.57 0.91 -14.25
N ILE A 150 13.65 -0.01 -14.01
CA ILE A 150 13.01 -0.77 -15.09
C ILE A 150 12.24 0.18 -16.00
N PHE A 151 11.43 1.08 -15.46
CA PHE A 151 10.65 2.05 -16.21
C PHE A 151 11.52 3.03 -17.00
N MET A 152 12.65 3.46 -16.44
CA MET A 152 13.53 4.45 -17.07
C MET A 152 14.49 3.83 -18.10
N LEU A 153 14.97 2.60 -17.89
CA LEU A 153 16.05 2.02 -18.68
C LEU A 153 15.57 1.03 -19.74
N VAL A 154 14.37 0.43 -19.57
CA VAL A 154 13.86 -0.54 -20.53
C VAL A 154 13.18 0.19 -21.69
N PRO A 155 13.65 0.00 -22.95
CA PRO A 155 13.01 0.59 -24.12
C PRO A 155 11.57 0.07 -24.29
N GLY A 156 10.64 0.94 -24.69
CA GLY A 156 9.23 0.58 -24.92
C GLY A 156 8.27 1.12 -23.85
N GLY A 157 8.78 1.92 -22.90
CA GLY A 157 7.98 2.67 -21.92
C GLY A 157 7.19 1.78 -20.97
N TRP A 158 6.03 2.26 -20.53
CA TRP A 158 5.22 1.59 -19.51
C TRP A 158 4.78 0.16 -19.89
N ARG A 159 4.58 -0.14 -21.19
CA ARG A 159 4.22 -1.49 -21.63
C ARG A 159 5.35 -2.49 -21.42
N ALA A 160 6.57 -2.12 -21.81
CA ALA A 160 7.74 -2.95 -21.60
C ALA A 160 8.05 -3.10 -20.10
N ALA A 161 7.89 -2.04 -19.32
CA ALA A 161 8.00 -2.12 -17.86
C ALA A 161 6.99 -3.11 -17.26
N CYS A 162 5.72 -3.09 -17.69
CA CYS A 162 4.72 -4.07 -17.25
C CYS A 162 5.10 -5.52 -17.62
N CYS A 163 5.72 -5.77 -18.79
CA CYS A 163 6.24 -7.08 -19.15
C CYS A 163 7.37 -7.52 -18.19
N CYS A 164 8.31 -6.63 -17.87
CA CYS A 164 9.37 -6.93 -16.92
C CYS A 164 8.81 -7.21 -15.51
N PHE A 165 7.81 -6.44 -15.07
CA PHE A 165 7.13 -6.67 -13.79
C PHE A 165 6.39 -8.01 -13.79
N ALA A 166 5.80 -8.43 -14.92
CA ALA A 166 5.15 -9.72 -15.06
C ALA A 166 6.16 -10.89 -14.97
N VAL A 167 7.38 -10.72 -15.49
CA VAL A 167 8.47 -11.69 -15.30
C VAL A 167 8.85 -11.82 -13.83
N LEU A 168 8.96 -10.70 -13.11
CA LEU A 168 9.22 -10.71 -11.66
C LEU A 168 8.06 -11.36 -10.89
N ALA A 169 6.82 -11.18 -11.36
CA ALA A 169 5.65 -11.86 -10.80
C ALA A 169 5.69 -13.38 -11.04
N LEU A 170 6.15 -13.84 -12.20
CA LEU A 170 6.37 -15.24 -12.48
C LEU A 170 7.46 -15.84 -11.55
N ILE A 171 8.56 -15.13 -11.34
CA ILE A 171 9.61 -15.55 -10.40
C ILE A 171 9.02 -15.67 -8.99
N SER A 172 8.21 -14.67 -8.55
CA SER A 172 7.53 -14.70 -7.26
C SER A 172 6.56 -15.87 -7.13
N LEU A 173 5.83 -16.23 -8.20
CA LEU A 173 4.97 -17.41 -8.26
C LEU A 173 5.76 -18.69 -8.05
N LEU A 174 6.89 -18.84 -8.72
CA LEU A 174 7.77 -20.00 -8.57
C LEU A 174 8.34 -20.07 -7.14
N LEU A 175 8.80 -18.96 -6.59
CA LEU A 175 9.26 -18.90 -5.20
C LEU A 175 8.14 -19.27 -4.21
N ALA A 176 6.92 -18.80 -4.43
CA ALA A 176 5.77 -19.16 -3.59
C ALA A 176 5.49 -20.66 -3.65
N ARG A 177 5.61 -21.29 -4.84
CA ARG A 177 5.44 -22.74 -5.01
C ARG A 177 6.46 -23.57 -4.23
N TYR A 178 7.72 -23.16 -4.24
CA TYR A 178 8.81 -23.97 -3.69
C TYR A 178 9.17 -23.61 -2.24
N CYS A 179 8.94 -22.37 -1.82
CA CYS A 179 9.39 -21.87 -0.52
C CYS A 179 8.28 -21.74 0.52
N LEU A 180 7.00 -21.64 0.11
CA LEU A 180 5.90 -21.51 1.06
C LEU A 180 5.35 -22.88 1.48
N PRO A 181 4.84 -22.99 2.73
CA PRO A 181 4.32 -24.24 3.27
C PRO A 181 3.06 -24.68 2.53
N ALA A 182 2.99 -25.96 2.22
CA ALA A 182 1.74 -26.59 1.84
C ALA A 182 0.92 -26.88 3.11
N GLY A 183 -0.37 -26.67 3.05
CA GLY A 183 -1.30 -26.98 4.13
C GLY A 183 -2.42 -25.97 4.24
N ARG A 184 -3.60 -26.43 4.69
CA ARG A 184 -4.76 -25.57 4.93
C ARG A 184 -4.55 -24.79 6.22
N ALA A 185 -5.03 -23.56 6.24
CA ALA A 185 -5.14 -22.81 7.48
C ALA A 185 -6.24 -23.45 8.34
N ASP A 186 -6.00 -23.58 9.64
CA ASP A 186 -7.10 -23.89 10.52
C ASP A 186 -8.14 -22.77 10.42
N PRO A 187 -9.44 -23.11 10.48
CA PRO A 187 -10.47 -22.10 10.48
C PRO A 187 -10.16 -21.13 11.65
N GLN A 188 -9.78 -19.90 11.32
CA GLN A 188 -9.64 -18.89 12.35
C GLN A 188 -10.98 -18.77 13.08
N ARG A 189 -10.93 -18.62 14.39
CA ARG A 189 -12.11 -18.37 15.22
C ARG A 189 -13.02 -17.39 14.52
N SER A 190 -14.32 -17.68 14.53
CA SER A 190 -15.37 -16.90 13.87
C SER A 190 -15.13 -15.41 13.98
N PRO A 191 -15.29 -14.66 12.89
CA PRO A 191 -15.10 -13.21 12.94
C PRO A 191 -16.03 -12.66 14.03
N VAL A 192 -15.50 -11.77 14.87
CA VAL A 192 -16.28 -11.00 15.84
C VAL A 192 -17.48 -10.41 15.13
N GLY A 193 -18.67 -10.56 15.68
CA GLY A 193 -19.90 -10.09 15.08
C GLY A 193 -19.79 -8.61 14.70
N TRP A 194 -20.34 -8.23 13.53
CA TRP A 194 -20.25 -6.84 13.07
C TRP A 194 -20.91 -5.85 14.05
N ARG A 195 -21.91 -6.30 14.83
CA ARG A 195 -22.58 -5.50 15.88
C ARG A 195 -21.63 -5.16 17.02
N ASP A 196 -20.81 -6.10 17.46
CA ASP A 196 -19.84 -5.87 18.54
C ASP A 196 -18.74 -4.89 18.12
N ARG A 197 -18.44 -4.83 16.82
CA ARG A 197 -17.50 -3.85 16.24
C ARG A 197 -18.06 -2.43 16.29
N LEU A 198 -19.37 -2.25 16.09
CA LEU A 198 -20.01 -0.93 16.09
C LEU A 198 -20.04 -0.29 17.48
N HIS A 199 -19.95 -1.06 18.58
CA HIS A 199 -19.92 -0.53 19.94
C HIS A 199 -18.51 -0.34 20.49
N ASN A 200 -17.48 -0.74 19.75
CA ASN A 200 -16.09 -0.59 20.17
C ASN A 200 -15.53 0.78 19.76
N HIS A 201 -15.57 1.76 20.66
CA HIS A 201 -15.08 3.11 20.41
C HIS A 201 -13.59 3.19 20.02
N ALA A 202 -12.75 2.27 20.54
CA ALA A 202 -11.35 2.21 20.13
C ALA A 202 -11.21 1.81 18.67
N LEU A 203 -11.96 0.80 18.23
CA LEU A 203 -11.98 0.36 16.84
C LEU A 203 -12.59 1.43 15.91
N GLN A 204 -13.67 2.10 16.33
CA GLN A 204 -14.27 3.20 15.55
C GLN A 204 -13.26 4.32 15.28
N ARG A 205 -12.47 4.73 16.27
CA ARG A 205 -11.41 5.73 16.10
C ARG A 205 -10.37 5.26 15.07
N VAL A 206 -9.92 4.01 15.16
CA VAL A 206 -8.97 3.44 14.19
C VAL A 206 -9.56 3.43 12.79
N ILE A 207 -10.83 3.06 12.62
CA ILE A 207 -11.55 3.06 11.35
C ILE A 207 -11.63 4.47 10.76
N ILE A 208 -11.99 5.49 11.54
CA ILE A 208 -12.06 6.88 11.08
C ILE A 208 -10.68 7.38 10.64
N ILE A 209 -9.66 7.15 11.47
CA ILE A 209 -8.27 7.51 11.14
C ILE A 209 -7.82 6.81 9.86
N ALA A 210 -8.07 5.51 9.74
CA ALA A 210 -7.69 4.73 8.57
C ALA A 210 -8.38 5.25 7.30
N PHE A 211 -9.69 5.51 7.36
CA PHE A 211 -10.45 6.03 6.23
C PHE A 211 -9.92 7.39 5.74
N LEU A 212 -9.82 8.35 6.66
CA LEU A 212 -9.39 9.71 6.31
C LEU A 212 -7.92 9.76 5.87
N SER A 213 -7.05 8.98 6.52
CA SER A 213 -5.66 8.84 6.07
C SER A 213 -5.56 8.15 4.70
N GLY A 214 -6.47 7.20 4.42
CA GLY A 214 -6.62 6.60 3.10
C GLY A 214 -6.97 7.66 2.05
N VAL A 215 -7.99 8.49 2.31
CA VAL A 215 -8.37 9.60 1.43
C VAL A 215 -7.15 10.50 1.16
N ALA A 216 -6.49 10.98 2.20
CA ALA A 216 -5.34 11.90 2.06
C ALA A 216 -4.17 11.26 1.28
N SER A 217 -3.86 9.99 1.54
CA SER A 217 -2.73 9.29 0.92
C SER A 217 -2.91 9.08 -0.59
N ALA A 218 -4.15 9.08 -1.09
CA ALA A 218 -4.42 8.87 -2.51
C ALA A 218 -3.81 9.98 -3.39
N ALA A 219 -3.69 11.21 -2.90
CA ALA A 219 -3.05 12.31 -3.62
C ALA A 219 -1.64 11.94 -4.08
N TRP A 220 -0.81 11.44 -3.17
CA TRP A 220 0.56 11.06 -3.50
C TRP A 220 0.64 9.71 -4.22
N TRP A 221 0.03 8.67 -3.64
CA TRP A 221 0.21 7.31 -4.14
C TRP A 221 -0.44 7.02 -5.49
N CYS A 222 -1.47 7.80 -5.87
CA CYS A 222 -2.10 7.67 -7.18
C CYS A 222 -1.60 8.71 -8.19
N PHE A 223 -1.27 9.92 -7.74
CA PHE A 223 -1.02 11.06 -8.62
C PHE A 223 0.33 11.76 -8.37
N GLY A 224 1.16 11.29 -7.43
CA GLY A 224 2.43 11.95 -7.09
C GLY A 224 3.30 12.29 -8.30
N PRO A 225 3.67 11.34 -9.17
CA PRO A 225 4.44 11.65 -10.38
C PRO A 225 3.71 12.56 -11.36
N ASP A 226 2.38 12.50 -11.45
CA ASP A 226 1.59 13.42 -12.28
C ASP A 226 1.61 14.85 -11.72
N ILE A 227 1.47 15.01 -10.39
CA ILE A 227 1.62 16.30 -9.71
C ILE A 227 3.01 16.89 -9.99
N LEU A 228 4.06 16.09 -9.84
CA LEU A 228 5.44 16.53 -10.09
C LEU A 228 5.65 16.97 -11.55
N ARG A 229 5.05 16.28 -12.51
CA ARG A 229 5.20 16.60 -13.93
C ARG A 229 4.32 17.78 -14.38
N GLN A 230 3.06 17.78 -13.98
CA GLN A 230 2.08 18.76 -14.49
C GLN A 230 2.04 20.04 -13.66
N HIS A 231 2.07 19.95 -12.33
CA HIS A 231 2.00 21.10 -11.45
C HIS A 231 3.39 21.70 -11.16
N SER A 232 4.40 20.85 -10.89
CA SER A 232 5.76 21.32 -10.61
C SER A 232 6.67 21.34 -11.84
N HIS A 233 6.15 21.07 -13.05
CA HIS A 233 6.85 21.12 -14.34
C HIS A 233 8.17 20.35 -14.40
N LEU A 234 8.28 19.23 -13.66
CA LEU A 234 9.45 18.37 -13.65
C LEU A 234 9.46 17.47 -14.91
N ASN A 235 10.66 17.17 -15.39
CA ASN A 235 10.82 16.14 -16.40
C ASN A 235 10.58 14.73 -15.81
N GLU A 236 10.42 13.74 -16.70
CA GLU A 236 10.12 12.37 -16.33
C GLU A 236 11.18 11.74 -15.41
N GLY A 237 12.45 12.00 -15.70
CA GLY A 237 13.56 11.49 -14.88
C GLY A 237 13.53 12.04 -13.44
N GLN A 238 13.31 13.34 -13.29
CA GLN A 238 13.20 13.99 -11.97
C GLN A 238 12.01 13.45 -11.17
N ALA A 239 10.83 13.33 -11.80
CA ALA A 239 9.64 12.78 -11.15
C ALA A 239 9.86 11.31 -10.73
N SER A 240 10.45 10.48 -11.58
CA SER A 240 10.78 9.08 -11.29
C SER A 240 11.80 8.95 -10.17
N MET A 241 12.82 9.81 -10.12
CA MET A 241 13.80 9.81 -9.02
C MET A 241 13.16 10.19 -7.69
N LEU A 242 12.25 11.17 -7.66
CA LEU A 242 11.51 11.51 -6.43
C LEU A 242 10.56 10.36 -6.01
N TRP A 243 10.00 9.64 -6.96
CA TRP A 243 9.22 8.43 -6.68
C TRP A 243 10.08 7.33 -6.05
N LEU A 244 11.30 7.13 -6.56
CA LEU A 244 12.28 6.21 -5.96
C LEU A 244 12.62 6.62 -4.52
N VAL A 245 12.83 7.91 -4.27
CA VAL A 245 13.08 8.45 -2.92
C VAL A 245 11.92 8.12 -1.98
N SER A 246 10.66 8.26 -2.45
CA SER A 246 9.48 7.87 -1.66
C SER A 246 9.49 6.38 -1.32
N GLY A 247 9.79 5.52 -2.30
CA GLY A 247 9.89 4.07 -2.08
C GLY A 247 10.98 3.71 -1.07
N ALA A 248 12.15 4.30 -1.22
CA ALA A 248 13.29 4.08 -0.32
C ALA A 248 13.00 4.55 1.11
N ALA A 249 12.44 5.74 1.26
CA ALA A 249 12.06 6.29 2.56
C ALA A 249 10.93 5.50 3.22
N GLY A 250 10.04 4.88 2.43
CA GLY A 250 9.00 3.98 2.94
C GLY A 250 9.56 2.79 3.74
N ILE A 251 10.79 2.34 3.44
CA ILE A 251 11.45 1.28 4.22
C ILE A 251 11.68 1.71 5.67
N LEU A 252 11.88 3.02 5.92
CA LEU A 252 12.02 3.56 7.27
C LEU A 252 10.77 3.34 8.13
N GLY A 253 9.61 3.12 7.53
CA GLY A 253 8.39 2.70 8.24
C GLY A 253 8.55 1.40 9.02
N ALA A 254 9.52 0.55 8.67
CA ALA A 254 9.91 -0.62 9.46
C ALA A 254 10.40 -0.24 10.88
N LEU A 255 10.85 0.98 11.07
CA LEU A 255 11.30 1.52 12.35
C LEU A 255 10.16 2.02 13.26
N THR A 256 8.90 1.92 12.83
CA THR A 256 7.71 2.37 13.61
C THR A 256 7.72 1.78 15.04
N GLY A 257 7.96 0.48 15.18
CA GLY A 257 7.99 -0.18 16.49
C GLY A 257 9.14 0.30 17.40
N PRO A 258 10.40 0.26 16.95
CA PRO A 258 11.53 0.86 17.69
C PRO A 258 11.29 2.33 18.06
N LEU A 259 10.84 3.15 17.11
CA LEU A 259 10.59 4.57 17.33
C LEU A 259 9.50 4.80 18.38
N ALA A 260 8.42 4.01 18.32
CA ALA A 260 7.34 4.08 19.30
C ALA A 260 7.79 3.71 20.73
N ARG A 261 8.80 2.84 20.87
CA ARG A 261 9.42 2.56 22.19
C ARG A 261 10.28 3.73 22.70
N CYS A 262 10.91 4.48 21.81
CA CYS A 262 11.79 5.60 22.19
C CYS A 262 11.02 6.88 22.54
N ILE A 263 10.05 7.27 21.70
CA ILE A 263 9.36 8.57 21.83
C ILE A 263 7.87 8.42 22.13
N GLY A 264 7.32 7.19 22.14
CA GLY A 264 5.90 6.91 22.37
C GLY A 264 5.07 6.87 21.09
N MET A 265 4.02 6.04 21.10
CA MET A 265 3.15 5.80 19.93
C MET A 265 2.43 7.06 19.46
N ARG A 266 2.02 7.95 20.38
CA ARG A 266 1.32 9.19 20.07
C ARG A 266 2.19 10.14 19.26
N GLN A 267 3.45 10.30 19.64
CA GLN A 267 4.41 11.16 18.94
C GLN A 267 4.72 10.62 17.55
N VAL A 268 4.91 9.30 17.42
CA VAL A 268 5.11 8.65 16.12
C VAL A 268 3.90 8.85 15.22
N TYR A 269 2.68 8.77 15.78
CA TYR A 269 1.45 9.05 15.04
C TYR A 269 1.41 10.50 14.51
N TRP A 270 1.71 11.48 15.36
CA TRP A 270 1.75 12.87 14.94
C TRP A 270 2.81 13.12 13.87
N LEU A 271 4.01 12.55 14.03
CA LEU A 271 5.06 12.63 13.01
C LEU A 271 4.61 12.02 11.67
N ALA A 272 3.93 10.88 11.70
CA ALA A 272 3.41 10.25 10.50
C ALA A 272 2.35 11.11 9.80
N GLN A 273 1.43 11.72 10.55
CA GLN A 273 0.40 12.62 9.97
C GLN A 273 1.05 13.90 9.41
N LEU A 274 2.00 14.51 10.11
CA LEU A 274 2.74 15.66 9.60
C LEU A 274 3.56 15.31 8.36
N ALA A 275 4.18 14.12 8.33
CA ALA A 275 4.91 13.62 7.18
C ALA A 275 4.00 13.36 5.95
N MET A 276 2.70 13.21 6.14
CA MET A 276 1.73 13.15 5.04
C MET A 276 1.19 14.53 4.65
N ALA A 277 1.04 15.45 5.60
CA ALA A 277 0.46 16.78 5.38
C ALA A 277 1.44 17.77 4.76
N VAL A 278 2.62 17.92 5.38
CA VAL A 278 3.62 18.93 5.00
C VAL A 278 4.06 18.82 3.54
N PRO A 279 4.33 17.62 2.99
CA PRO A 279 4.67 17.48 1.58
C PRO A 279 3.61 17.99 0.61
N LEU A 280 2.33 17.76 0.93
CA LEU A 280 1.23 18.24 0.08
C LEU A 280 1.15 19.77 0.10
N LEU A 281 1.43 20.43 1.24
CA LEU A 281 1.55 21.89 1.31
C LEU A 281 2.73 22.40 0.51
N LEU A 282 3.89 21.74 0.62
CA LEU A 282 5.07 22.11 -0.17
C LEU A 282 4.81 21.98 -1.66
N LEU A 283 4.16 20.89 -2.08
CA LEU A 283 3.76 20.68 -3.48
C LEU A 283 2.76 21.72 -3.96
N ALA A 284 1.86 22.22 -3.11
CA ALA A 284 0.91 23.28 -3.48
C ALA A 284 1.60 24.61 -3.83
N VAL A 285 2.78 24.87 -3.28
CA VAL A 285 3.54 26.11 -3.44
C VAL A 285 4.67 25.98 -4.48
N LEU A 286 5.30 24.78 -4.55
CA LEU A 286 6.46 24.53 -5.40
C LEU A 286 6.04 24.16 -6.82
N THR A 287 5.98 25.14 -7.68
CA THR A 287 5.61 24.98 -9.12
C THR A 287 6.79 24.64 -10.02
N HIS A 288 8.01 24.61 -9.49
CA HIS A 288 9.24 24.27 -10.22
C HIS A 288 10.14 23.39 -9.37
N PHE A 289 11.17 22.79 -10.00
CA PHE A 289 12.14 21.98 -9.28
C PHE A 289 12.76 22.78 -8.13
N SER A 290 12.71 22.18 -6.96
CA SER A 290 13.35 22.67 -5.74
C SER A 290 13.90 21.48 -4.98
N TYR A 291 15.06 21.66 -4.33
CA TYR A 291 15.63 20.62 -3.45
C TYR A 291 14.70 20.21 -2.30
N TRP A 292 13.73 21.05 -1.92
CA TRP A 292 12.69 20.72 -0.93
C TRP A 292 11.74 19.61 -1.38
N LEU A 293 11.66 19.33 -2.67
CA LEU A 293 10.88 18.19 -3.21
C LEU A 293 11.48 16.84 -2.80
N VAL A 294 12.79 16.76 -2.54
CA VAL A 294 13.44 15.52 -2.10
C VAL A 294 12.96 15.09 -0.71
N PRO A 295 13.10 15.93 0.34
CA PRO A 295 12.54 15.60 1.65
C PRO A 295 11.00 15.48 1.62
N ALA A 296 10.28 16.24 0.79
CA ALA A 296 8.84 16.10 0.63
C ALA A 296 8.47 14.69 0.14
N ALA A 297 9.11 14.21 -0.92
CA ALA A 297 8.91 12.85 -1.45
C ALA A 297 9.27 11.77 -0.41
N ALA A 298 10.39 11.94 0.31
CA ALA A 298 10.79 11.03 1.37
C ALA A 298 9.75 10.97 2.51
N LEU A 299 9.24 12.13 2.95
CA LEU A 299 8.22 12.21 3.99
C LEU A 299 6.92 11.54 3.56
N CYS A 300 6.46 11.72 2.31
CA CYS A 300 5.29 11.00 1.79
C CYS A 300 5.43 9.48 1.93
N GLY A 301 6.59 8.94 1.55
CA GLY A 301 6.86 7.51 1.65
C GLY A 301 6.94 7.02 3.10
N ALA A 302 7.81 7.64 3.90
CA ALA A 302 8.02 7.30 5.30
C ALA A 302 6.73 7.47 6.12
N GLY A 303 6.02 8.58 5.96
CA GLY A 303 4.80 8.90 6.71
C GLY A 303 3.69 7.86 6.50
N TYR A 304 3.42 7.51 5.25
CA TYR A 304 2.39 6.51 4.92
C TYR A 304 2.71 5.12 5.47
N VAL A 305 3.96 4.65 5.32
CA VAL A 305 4.33 3.31 5.81
C VAL A 305 4.37 3.28 7.34
N THR A 306 4.86 4.34 7.98
CA THR A 306 4.81 4.50 9.44
C THR A 306 3.36 4.48 9.94
N LEU A 307 2.46 5.23 9.31
CA LEU A 307 1.04 5.23 9.63
C LEU A 307 0.42 3.83 9.48
N SER A 308 0.77 3.11 8.41
CA SER A 308 0.32 1.72 8.23
C SER A 308 0.76 0.81 9.38
N GLY A 309 1.99 1.00 9.87
CA GLY A 309 2.50 0.31 11.07
C GLY A 309 1.70 0.66 12.33
N ILE A 310 1.34 1.93 12.51
CA ILE A 310 0.49 2.38 13.64
C ILE A 310 -0.91 1.77 13.56
N LEU A 311 -1.53 1.78 12.38
CA LEU A 311 -2.86 1.19 12.16
C LEU A 311 -2.87 -0.31 12.44
N LEU A 312 -1.78 -1.03 12.12
CA LEU A 312 -1.61 -2.43 12.46
C LEU A 312 -1.64 -2.64 13.97
N VAL A 313 -0.83 -1.87 14.71
CA VAL A 313 -0.75 -1.98 16.17
C VAL A 313 -2.06 -1.56 16.83
N ALA A 314 -2.63 -0.42 16.42
CA ALA A 314 -3.86 0.12 17.00
C ALA A 314 -5.08 -0.77 16.69
N GLY A 315 -5.16 -1.31 15.46
CA GLY A 315 -6.22 -2.26 15.08
C GLY A 315 -6.17 -3.55 15.89
N ALA A 316 -4.97 -4.11 16.09
CA ALA A 316 -4.77 -5.29 16.93
C ALA A 316 -5.13 -5.02 18.39
N ALA A 317 -4.73 -3.87 18.94
CA ALA A 317 -5.01 -3.47 20.30
C ALA A 317 -6.51 -3.18 20.55
N ALA A 318 -7.21 -2.65 19.57
CA ALA A 318 -8.65 -2.37 19.65
C ALA A 318 -9.51 -3.64 19.71
N THR A 319 -8.99 -4.80 19.28
CA THR A 319 -9.72 -6.07 19.29
C THR A 319 -8.86 -7.21 19.88
N PRO A 320 -8.57 -7.22 21.19
CA PRO A 320 -7.62 -8.17 21.79
C PRO A 320 -8.03 -9.64 21.61
N GLN A 321 -9.33 -9.94 21.59
CA GLN A 321 -9.87 -11.29 21.38
C GLN A 321 -9.65 -11.80 19.95
N ASN A 322 -9.54 -10.89 18.97
CA ASN A 322 -9.30 -11.21 17.57
C ASN A 322 -8.52 -10.08 16.87
N ALA A 323 -7.25 -9.96 17.23
CA ALA A 323 -6.35 -8.91 16.73
C ALA A 323 -6.30 -8.83 15.18
N ALA A 324 -6.34 -9.99 14.51
CA ALA A 324 -6.36 -10.06 13.06
C ALA A 324 -7.57 -9.36 12.44
N SER A 325 -8.73 -9.43 13.10
CA SER A 325 -9.96 -8.79 12.66
C SER A 325 -9.88 -7.26 12.72
N GLY A 326 -9.29 -6.70 13.79
CA GLY A 326 -9.09 -5.25 13.93
C GLY A 326 -8.10 -4.71 12.91
N VAL A 327 -7.00 -5.43 12.68
CA VAL A 327 -6.03 -5.09 11.64
C VAL A 327 -6.68 -5.13 10.25
N ALA A 328 -7.42 -6.19 9.94
CA ALA A 328 -8.12 -6.31 8.65
C ALA A 328 -9.12 -5.18 8.45
N ALA A 329 -9.89 -4.80 9.48
CA ALA A 329 -10.83 -3.68 9.42
C ALA A 329 -10.11 -2.36 9.13
N ALA A 330 -8.98 -2.08 9.81
CA ALA A 330 -8.20 -0.87 9.60
C ALA A 330 -7.66 -0.77 8.16
N PHE A 331 -7.03 -1.84 7.64
CA PHE A 331 -6.46 -1.83 6.29
C PHE A 331 -7.54 -1.83 5.19
N LEU A 332 -8.66 -2.52 5.39
CA LEU A 332 -9.79 -2.48 4.47
C LEU A 332 -10.37 -1.06 4.39
N THR A 333 -10.55 -0.42 5.53
CA THR A 333 -11.08 0.94 5.61
C THR A 333 -10.11 1.97 5.02
N LEU A 334 -8.80 1.80 5.24
CA LEU A 334 -7.75 2.59 4.59
C LEU A 334 -7.87 2.51 3.06
N ALA A 335 -8.03 1.29 2.52
CA ALA A 335 -8.18 1.09 1.08
C ALA A 335 -9.49 1.68 0.53
N ILE A 336 -10.59 1.58 1.27
CA ILE A 336 -11.87 2.24 0.90
C ILE A 336 -11.68 3.76 0.87
N GLY A 337 -10.96 4.34 1.84
CA GLY A 337 -10.57 5.74 1.82
C GLY A 337 -9.75 6.12 0.58
N GLN A 338 -8.80 5.27 0.18
CA GLN A 338 -8.01 5.49 -1.04
C GLN A 338 -8.87 5.46 -2.32
N ILE A 339 -9.90 4.62 -2.38
CA ILE A 339 -10.85 4.61 -3.52
C ILE A 339 -11.53 5.98 -3.63
N GLY A 340 -12.18 6.43 -2.54
CA GLY A 340 -12.85 7.73 -2.52
C GLY A 340 -11.89 8.88 -2.76
N GLY A 341 -10.72 8.83 -2.12
CA GLY A 341 -9.66 9.82 -2.26
C GLY A 341 -9.14 9.96 -3.68
N ALA A 342 -8.90 8.85 -4.39
CA ALA A 342 -8.42 8.89 -5.76
C ALA A 342 -9.42 9.55 -6.72
N ILE A 343 -10.71 9.23 -6.58
CA ILE A 343 -11.77 9.82 -7.41
C ILE A 343 -11.94 11.31 -7.09
N LEU A 344 -12.01 11.66 -5.81
CA LEU A 344 -12.20 13.03 -5.36
C LEU A 344 -10.99 13.91 -5.74
N PHE A 345 -9.76 13.41 -5.50
CA PHE A 345 -8.54 14.14 -5.84
C PHE A 345 -8.46 14.44 -7.33
N ALA A 346 -8.71 13.45 -8.21
CA ALA A 346 -8.68 13.64 -9.65
C ALA A 346 -9.63 14.75 -10.14
N GLN A 347 -10.84 14.81 -9.56
CA GLN A 347 -11.83 15.84 -9.91
C GLN A 347 -11.40 17.23 -9.43
N LEU A 348 -10.96 17.35 -8.17
CA LEU A 348 -10.50 18.62 -7.61
C LEU A 348 -9.21 19.09 -8.31
N TYR A 349 -8.27 18.18 -8.56
CA TYR A 349 -7.01 18.48 -9.20
C TYR A 349 -7.17 19.01 -10.63
N SER A 350 -8.15 18.51 -11.37
CA SER A 350 -8.48 19.01 -12.69
C SER A 350 -9.04 20.43 -12.71
N SER A 351 -9.65 20.87 -11.59
CA SER A 351 -10.18 22.22 -11.45
C SER A 351 -9.13 23.18 -10.90
N SER A 352 -8.39 22.78 -9.87
CA SER A 352 -7.31 23.53 -9.23
C SER A 352 -6.36 22.59 -8.48
N ALA A 353 -5.13 22.46 -8.98
CA ALA A 353 -4.10 21.66 -8.32
C ALA A 353 -3.83 22.14 -6.89
N VAL A 354 -3.69 23.46 -6.71
CA VAL A 354 -3.42 24.06 -5.39
C VAL A 354 -4.54 23.75 -4.41
N THR A 355 -5.79 23.95 -4.81
CA THR A 355 -6.97 23.70 -3.94
C THR A 355 -7.03 22.22 -3.57
N ALA A 356 -6.81 21.30 -4.52
CA ALA A 356 -6.81 19.87 -4.25
C ALA A 356 -5.72 19.49 -3.23
N LEU A 357 -4.50 19.98 -3.42
CA LEU A 357 -3.37 19.71 -2.53
C LEU A 357 -3.60 20.25 -1.13
N LEU A 358 -4.12 21.48 -1.00
CA LEU A 358 -4.43 22.10 0.30
C LEU A 358 -5.54 21.33 1.04
N LEU A 359 -6.63 20.95 0.37
CA LEU A 359 -7.72 20.20 0.97
C LEU A 359 -7.26 18.84 1.44
N PHE A 360 -6.43 18.15 0.65
CA PHE A 360 -5.90 16.84 1.03
C PHE A 360 -4.83 16.92 2.13
N ALA A 361 -4.07 18.00 2.20
CA ALA A 361 -3.17 18.28 3.33
C ALA A 361 -3.93 18.61 4.63
N ALA A 362 -5.09 19.25 4.56
CA ALA A 362 -5.90 19.57 5.73
C ALA A 362 -6.40 18.32 6.48
N ILE A 363 -6.60 17.19 5.77
CA ILE A 363 -7.10 15.95 6.38
C ILE A 363 -6.11 15.40 7.43
N PRO A 364 -4.82 15.11 7.14
CA PRO A 364 -3.88 14.63 8.16
C PRO A 364 -3.59 15.70 9.23
N PHE A 365 -3.69 17.00 8.94
CA PHE A 365 -3.66 18.02 9.99
C PHE A 365 -4.84 17.92 10.95
N ALA A 366 -6.06 17.73 10.46
CA ALA A 366 -7.22 17.50 11.30
C ALA A 366 -7.09 16.23 12.15
N LEU A 367 -6.45 15.18 11.60
CA LEU A 367 -6.22 13.93 12.30
C LEU A 367 -5.22 14.02 13.46
N LEU A 368 -4.42 15.10 13.57
CA LEU A 368 -3.59 15.34 14.76
C LEU A 368 -4.41 15.44 16.06
N PHE A 369 -5.67 15.86 15.94
CA PHE A 369 -6.59 15.98 17.08
C PHE A 369 -7.34 14.67 17.40
N LEU A 370 -7.29 13.67 16.50
CA LEU A 370 -7.92 12.36 16.68
C LEU A 370 -6.84 11.28 16.81
N VAL A 371 -6.36 11.04 18.03
CA VAL A 371 -5.29 10.05 18.30
C VAL A 371 -5.89 8.67 18.50
N PRO A 372 -5.28 7.57 17.98
CA PRO A 372 -5.67 6.21 18.31
C PRO A 372 -5.60 5.98 19.82
N ALA A 373 -6.49 5.14 20.36
CA ALA A 373 -6.40 4.74 21.76
C ALA A 373 -5.03 4.06 22.00
N ASN A 374 -4.35 4.46 23.07
CA ASN A 374 -3.10 3.82 23.46
C ASN A 374 -3.32 2.33 23.69
N PRO A 375 -2.46 1.44 23.16
CA PRO A 375 -2.48 0.05 23.59
C PRO A 375 -2.29 0.01 25.12
N PRO A 376 -2.99 -0.91 25.84
CA PRO A 376 -2.77 -1.05 27.26
C PRO A 376 -1.27 -1.28 27.48
N GLN A 377 -0.64 -0.43 28.29
CA GLN A 377 0.73 -0.68 28.76
C GLN A 377 0.67 -2.03 29.47
N ARG A 378 1.42 -3.01 28.98
CA ARG A 378 1.67 -4.20 29.77
C ARG A 378 2.33 -3.69 31.06
N ALA A 379 1.63 -3.81 32.17
CA ALA A 379 2.28 -3.68 33.46
C ALA A 379 3.45 -4.68 33.42
N ASP A 380 4.64 -4.14 33.51
CA ASP A 380 5.87 -4.92 33.57
C ASP A 380 5.70 -5.91 34.73
N ALA A 381 5.64 -7.23 34.41
CA ALA A 381 5.78 -8.32 35.33
C ALA A 381 7.16 -8.94 35.13
#